data_309450b66c5d2385b0b9312de96c2c24
#
_entry.id   309450b66c5d2385b0b9312de96c2c24
#
_cell.length_a   1.000
_cell.length_b   1.000
_cell.length_c   1.000
_cell.angle_alpha   90.00
_cell.angle_beta   90.00
_cell.angle_gamma   90.00
#
_symmetry.space_group_name_H-M   'P 1'
#
loop_
_entity.id
_entity.type
_entity.pdbx_description
1 polymer ?
#
loop_
_entity_poly.entity_id
_entity_poly.type
_entity_poly.pdbx_seq_one_letter_code
_entity_poly.pdbx_strand_id
1 'polypeptide(L)'
;MAPPGLLWVNSKITSPQVSKDSFNKWYNQVHIPDIFASQGIESACRYKSTNPSADHPYLALYHIKDLDFLISAEFQAIPRTSTDYFPGPTHLCFDYAHFTSRIYEHIDTYEPDPVVSAAQRILISLL
;
A
#
# COMPACT_ATOMS: atom_id res chain seq x y z
N MET A 1 5.89 -5.32 -22.25
CA MET A 1 4.97 -4.54 -21.39
C MET A 1 3.98 -5.49 -20.75
N ALA A 2 3.88 -5.46 -19.43
CA ALA A 2 2.92 -6.28 -18.71
C ALA A 2 1.58 -5.52 -18.55
N PRO A 3 0.49 -6.22 -18.18
CA PRO A 3 -0.77 -5.56 -17.89
C PRO A 3 -0.69 -4.66 -16.67
N PRO A 4 -1.67 -3.76 -16.50
CA PRO A 4 -1.84 -3.05 -15.24
C PRO A 4 -2.32 -3.98 -14.13
N GLY A 5 -2.12 -3.57 -12.91
CA GLY A 5 -2.55 -4.38 -11.78
C GLY A 5 -2.41 -3.70 -10.44
N LEU A 6 -2.40 -4.52 -9.41
CA LEU A 6 -2.42 -4.12 -8.02
C LEU A 6 -1.33 -4.85 -7.24
N LEU A 7 -0.52 -4.10 -6.51
CA LEU A 7 0.30 -4.65 -5.44
C LEU A 7 -0.46 -4.50 -4.12
N TRP A 8 -0.71 -5.63 -3.46
CA TRP A 8 -1.39 -5.72 -2.17
C TRP A 8 -0.35 -6.06 -1.12
N VAL A 9 -0.21 -5.20 -0.10
CA VAL A 9 0.80 -5.38 0.97
C VAL A 9 0.12 -5.32 2.32
N ASN A 10 0.11 -6.45 3.02
CA ASN A 10 -0.41 -6.55 4.37
C ASN A 10 0.75 -6.56 5.36
N SER A 11 0.61 -5.91 6.51
CA SER A 11 1.74 -5.78 7.45
C SER A 11 1.32 -5.74 8.90
N LYS A 12 2.30 -6.08 9.77
CA LYS A 12 2.23 -5.94 11.21
C LYS A 12 3.58 -5.54 11.78
N ILE A 13 3.55 -4.84 12.91
CA ILE A 13 4.75 -4.54 13.68
C ILE A 13 5.13 -5.79 14.48
N THR A 14 6.41 -6.18 14.44
CA THR A 14 6.91 -7.37 15.13
C THR A 14 7.87 -7.06 16.27
N SER A 15 8.24 -5.81 16.45
CA SER A 15 9.19 -5.38 17.49
C SER A 15 8.58 -4.33 18.41
N PRO A 16 8.76 -4.45 19.73
CA PRO A 16 8.32 -3.41 20.66
C PRO A 16 9.12 -2.12 20.56
N GLN A 17 10.23 -2.11 19.82
CA GLN A 17 11.04 -0.92 19.61
C GLN A 17 10.44 0.07 18.62
N VAL A 18 9.41 -0.33 17.88
CA VAL A 18 8.71 0.52 16.91
C VAL A 18 7.25 0.64 17.31
N SER A 19 6.80 1.85 17.62
CA SER A 19 5.41 2.11 17.98
C SER A 19 4.52 2.15 16.74
N LYS A 20 3.21 2.00 16.97
CA LYS A 20 2.20 2.17 15.89
C LYS A 20 2.32 3.55 15.25
N ASP A 21 2.49 4.59 16.04
CA ASP A 21 2.62 5.96 15.54
C ASP A 21 3.84 6.12 14.65
N SER A 22 5.01 5.64 15.10
CA SER A 22 6.25 5.65 14.32
C SER A 22 6.12 4.89 13.01
N PHE A 23 5.57 3.69 13.05
CA PHE A 23 5.39 2.85 11.87
C PHE A 23 4.51 3.53 10.83
N ASN A 24 3.39 4.11 11.26
CA ASN A 24 2.47 4.79 10.36
C ASN A 24 3.06 6.10 9.81
N LYS A 25 3.83 6.84 10.61
CA LYS A 25 4.55 8.02 10.14
C LYS A 25 5.59 7.68 9.07
N TRP A 26 6.38 6.62 9.32
CA TRP A 26 7.33 6.15 8.33
C TRP A 26 6.62 5.80 7.01
N TYR A 27 5.54 5.02 7.10
CA TYR A 27 4.80 4.58 5.92
C TYR A 27 4.28 5.77 5.11
N ASN A 28 3.67 6.73 5.79
CA ASN A 28 2.99 7.86 5.14
C ASN A 28 3.96 8.96 4.70
N GLN A 29 5.00 9.22 5.47
CA GLN A 29 5.88 10.38 5.27
C GLN A 29 7.18 10.04 4.54
N VAL A 30 7.59 8.79 4.52
CA VAL A 30 8.85 8.35 3.93
C VAL A 30 8.62 7.31 2.83
N HIS A 31 8.03 6.17 3.19
CA HIS A 31 7.97 5.02 2.29
C HIS A 31 7.08 5.25 1.06
N ILE A 32 5.87 5.72 1.26
CA ILE A 32 4.97 6.01 0.12
C ILE A 32 5.52 7.14 -0.77
N PRO A 33 6.00 8.27 -0.24
CA PRO A 33 6.69 9.25 -1.09
C PRO A 33 7.86 8.67 -1.88
N ASP A 34 8.67 7.79 -1.30
CA ASP A 34 9.78 7.13 -2.01
C ASP A 34 9.26 6.22 -3.14
N ILE A 35 8.15 5.53 -2.89
CA ILE A 35 7.50 4.69 -3.91
C ILE A 35 7.03 5.57 -5.09
N PHE A 36 6.38 6.70 -4.81
CA PHE A 36 5.95 7.63 -5.88
C PHE A 36 7.12 8.24 -6.64
N ALA A 37 8.23 8.49 -5.98
CA ALA A 37 9.44 9.01 -6.63
C ALA A 37 10.00 8.02 -7.67
N SER A 38 9.70 6.75 -7.55
CA SER A 38 10.10 5.72 -8.54
C SER A 38 9.31 5.81 -9.85
N GLN A 39 8.19 6.54 -9.87
CA GLN A 39 7.33 6.81 -11.02
C GLN A 39 6.60 5.59 -11.60
N GLY A 40 6.60 4.46 -10.89
CA GLY A 40 5.92 3.24 -11.35
C GLY A 40 4.54 3.01 -10.76
N ILE A 41 4.08 3.87 -9.85
CA ILE A 41 2.83 3.73 -9.11
C ILE A 41 1.89 4.89 -9.46
N GLU A 42 0.63 4.57 -9.81
CA GLU A 42 -0.39 5.58 -10.12
C GLU A 42 -1.03 6.15 -8.87
N SER A 43 -1.35 5.29 -7.90
CA SER A 43 -1.99 5.69 -6.66
C SER A 43 -1.71 4.68 -5.56
N ALA A 44 -1.85 5.12 -4.33
CA ALA A 44 -1.69 4.28 -3.15
C ALA A 44 -2.79 4.60 -2.15
N CYS A 45 -3.32 3.55 -1.51
CA CYS A 45 -4.28 3.68 -0.42
C CYS A 45 -3.80 2.83 0.74
N ARG A 46 -3.98 3.35 1.96
CA ARG A 46 -3.70 2.59 3.18
C ARG A 46 -4.97 2.39 3.98
N TYR A 47 -5.07 1.21 4.56
CA TYR A 47 -6.22 0.80 5.38
C TYR A 47 -5.75 0.16 6.67
N LYS A 48 -6.57 0.28 7.69
CA LYS A 48 -6.37 -0.43 8.96
C LYS A 48 -7.56 -1.35 9.19
N SER A 49 -7.31 -2.59 9.58
CA SER A 49 -8.39 -3.52 9.94
C SER A 49 -9.24 -2.96 11.08
N THR A 50 -10.54 -3.11 10.98
CA THR A 50 -11.46 -2.79 12.08
C THR A 50 -11.54 -3.91 13.11
N ASN A 51 -11.01 -5.08 12.81
CA ASN A 51 -10.92 -6.18 13.77
C ASN A 51 -9.68 -5.99 14.64
N PRO A 52 -9.85 -5.74 15.97
CA PRO A 52 -8.70 -5.53 16.86
C PRO A 52 -7.82 -6.77 17.02
N SER A 53 -8.32 -7.95 16.63
CA SER A 53 -7.57 -9.22 16.69
C SER A 53 -6.89 -9.58 15.38
N ALA A 54 -6.94 -8.72 14.37
CA ALA A 54 -6.29 -9.00 13.09
C ALA A 54 -4.79 -9.17 13.26
N ASP A 55 -4.24 -10.26 12.71
CA ASP A 55 -2.81 -10.55 12.83
C ASP A 55 -1.96 -9.52 12.08
N HIS A 56 -2.38 -9.15 10.86
CA HIS A 56 -1.75 -8.12 10.04
C HIS A 56 -2.73 -6.96 9.85
N PRO A 57 -2.76 -5.98 10.78
CA PRO A 57 -3.83 -4.98 10.78
C PRO A 57 -3.71 -3.90 9.70
N TYR A 58 -2.55 -3.78 9.05
CA TYR A 58 -2.31 -2.71 8.06
C TYR A 58 -2.30 -3.25 6.64
N LEU A 59 -2.96 -2.53 5.75
CA LEU A 59 -3.05 -2.88 4.34
C LEU A 59 -2.67 -1.66 3.50
N ALA A 60 -1.79 -1.87 2.52
CA ALA A 60 -1.48 -0.89 1.50
C ALA A 60 -1.83 -1.46 0.13
N LEU A 61 -2.49 -0.67 -0.71
CA LEU A 61 -2.86 -1.03 -2.07
C LEU A 61 -2.21 -0.04 -3.02
N TYR A 62 -1.46 -0.55 -4.00
CA TYR A 62 -0.77 0.26 -4.99
C TYR A 62 -1.27 -0.08 -6.39
N HIS A 63 -1.80 0.91 -7.11
CA HIS A 63 -2.21 0.73 -8.49
C HIS A 63 -1.03 0.98 -9.43
N ILE A 64 -0.77 0.03 -10.34
CA ILE A 64 0.41 -0.02 -11.18
C ILE A 64 -0.04 -0.13 -12.64
N LYS A 65 0.47 0.75 -13.53
CA LYS A 65 0.15 0.71 -14.97
C LYS A 65 0.73 -0.49 -15.66
N ASP A 66 1.93 -0.89 -15.25
CA ASP A 66 2.70 -1.96 -15.88
C ASP A 66 3.32 -2.79 -14.77
N LEU A 67 2.83 -4.02 -14.59
CA LEU A 67 3.29 -4.91 -13.53
C LEU A 67 4.77 -5.28 -13.66
N ASP A 68 5.40 -5.11 -14.82
CA ASP A 68 6.85 -5.28 -14.97
C ASP A 68 7.65 -4.28 -14.14
N PHE A 69 7.02 -3.17 -13.70
CA PHE A 69 7.67 -2.26 -12.76
C PHE A 69 8.17 -2.97 -11.51
N LEU A 70 7.45 -3.98 -11.02
CA LEU A 70 7.78 -4.70 -9.78
C LEU A 70 9.09 -5.50 -9.88
N ILE A 71 9.56 -5.82 -11.08
CA ILE A 71 10.86 -6.46 -11.31
C ILE A 71 11.91 -5.49 -11.85
N SER A 72 11.61 -4.20 -11.88
CA SER A 72 12.52 -3.17 -12.38
C SER A 72 13.59 -2.80 -11.37
N ALA A 73 14.69 -2.22 -11.86
CA ALA A 73 15.75 -1.66 -11.03
C ALA A 73 15.22 -0.50 -10.16
N GLU A 74 14.30 0.29 -10.68
CA GLU A 74 13.69 1.43 -9.98
C GLU A 74 12.90 0.96 -8.76
N PHE A 75 12.14 -0.13 -8.88
CA PHE A 75 11.42 -0.70 -7.74
C PHE A 75 12.39 -1.29 -6.70
N GLN A 76 13.43 -2.00 -7.15
CA GLN A 76 14.43 -2.58 -6.27
C GLN A 76 15.22 -1.51 -5.51
N ALA A 77 15.37 -0.32 -6.09
CA ALA A 77 16.11 0.78 -5.49
C ALA A 77 15.31 1.57 -4.43
N ILE A 78 14.01 1.32 -4.28
CA ILE A 78 13.20 1.99 -3.25
C ILE A 78 13.79 1.66 -1.87
N PRO A 79 14.10 2.68 -1.03
CA PRO A 79 14.69 2.43 0.29
C PRO A 79 13.80 1.60 1.21
N ARG A 80 14.39 0.64 1.91
CA ARG A 80 13.74 -0.17 2.96
C ARG A 80 14.36 0.10 4.33
N THR A 81 15.26 1.07 4.41
CA THR A 81 15.91 1.47 5.67
C THR A 81 15.53 2.90 6.01
N SER A 82 15.52 3.21 7.29
CA SER A 82 15.32 4.58 7.79
C SER A 82 15.99 4.71 9.14
N THR A 83 16.94 5.62 9.26
CA THR A 83 17.59 5.90 10.55
C THR A 83 16.68 6.64 11.51
N ASP A 84 15.68 7.37 11.01
CA ASP A 84 14.77 8.16 11.83
C ASP A 84 13.66 7.32 12.47
N TYR A 85 13.25 6.21 11.83
CA TYR A 85 12.08 5.44 12.26
C TYR A 85 12.41 4.02 12.72
N PHE A 86 13.54 3.44 12.29
CA PHE A 86 13.93 2.09 12.68
C PHE A 86 15.26 2.11 13.41
N PRO A 87 15.33 1.46 14.60
CA PRO A 87 16.56 1.42 15.37
C PRO A 87 17.69 0.71 14.63
N GLY A 88 18.92 0.96 15.11
CA GLY A 88 20.09 0.23 14.63
C GLY A 88 20.20 -1.17 15.23
N PRO A 89 21.16 -1.96 14.74
CA PRO A 89 22.19 -1.56 13.76
C PRO A 89 21.74 -1.56 12.30
N THR A 90 20.65 -2.26 11.96
CA THR A 90 20.27 -2.45 10.54
C THR A 90 19.45 -1.30 9.97
N HIS A 91 18.61 -0.65 10.77
CA HIS A 91 17.62 0.34 10.35
C HIS A 91 16.66 -0.18 9.27
N LEU A 92 16.57 -1.50 9.09
CA LEU A 92 15.82 -2.16 8.03
C LEU A 92 14.38 -2.43 8.48
N CYS A 93 13.39 -1.98 7.70
CA CYS A 93 11.98 -2.14 8.06
C CYS A 93 11.59 -3.60 8.30
N PHE A 94 12.20 -4.55 7.59
CA PHE A 94 11.90 -5.97 7.72
C PHE A 94 12.34 -6.59 9.05
N ASP A 95 13.24 -5.92 9.79
CA ASP A 95 13.65 -6.37 11.11
C ASP A 95 12.66 -5.95 12.20
N TYR A 96 11.73 -5.04 11.90
CA TYR A 96 10.79 -4.45 12.87
C TYR A 96 9.33 -4.65 12.51
N ALA A 97 9.05 -5.12 11.29
CA ALA A 97 7.71 -5.39 10.81
C ALA A 97 7.71 -6.55 9.82
N HIS A 98 6.59 -7.24 9.74
CA HIS A 98 6.40 -8.32 8.77
C HIS A 98 5.46 -7.86 7.67
N PHE A 99 5.82 -8.12 6.42
CA PHE A 99 5.08 -7.72 5.23
C PHE A 99 4.74 -8.96 4.40
N THR A 100 3.50 -9.06 3.96
CA THR A 100 3.04 -10.08 3.01
C THR A 100 2.56 -9.37 1.76
N SER A 101 3.09 -9.77 0.60
CA SER A 101 2.75 -9.13 -0.67
C SER A 101 2.01 -10.09 -1.59
N ARG A 102 1.06 -9.54 -2.35
CA ARG A 102 0.35 -10.25 -3.43
C ARG A 102 0.23 -9.33 -4.63
N ILE A 103 0.31 -9.91 -5.82
CA ILE A 103 0.24 -9.18 -7.07
C ILE A 103 -0.99 -9.68 -7.82
N TYR A 104 -1.82 -8.73 -8.28
CA TYR A 104 -3.05 -9.02 -9.01
C TYR A 104 -3.03 -8.30 -10.36
N GLU A 105 -3.36 -9.02 -11.42
CA GLU A 105 -3.59 -8.42 -12.72
C GLU A 105 -4.98 -7.81 -12.77
N HIS A 106 -5.09 -6.59 -13.32
CA HIS A 106 -6.37 -5.93 -13.51
C HIS A 106 -7.19 -6.67 -14.57
N ILE A 107 -8.44 -6.99 -14.25
CA ILE A 107 -9.38 -7.60 -15.20
C ILE A 107 -10.34 -6.56 -15.72
N ASP A 108 -11.05 -5.87 -14.84
CA ASP A 108 -12.03 -4.88 -15.23
C ASP A 108 -12.36 -3.93 -14.06
N THR A 109 -12.86 -2.75 -14.39
CA THR A 109 -13.29 -1.75 -13.43
C THR A 109 -14.76 -1.46 -13.64
N TYR A 110 -15.53 -1.44 -12.55
CA TYR A 110 -16.96 -1.13 -12.56
C TYR A 110 -17.19 0.12 -11.74
N GLU A 111 -17.74 1.14 -12.38
CA GLU A 111 -18.05 2.42 -11.75
C GLU A 111 -19.48 2.82 -12.11
N PRO A 112 -20.17 3.57 -11.22
CA PRO A 112 -21.46 4.15 -11.58
C PRO A 112 -21.31 5.07 -12.78
N ASP A 113 -22.32 5.08 -13.67
CA ASP A 113 -22.33 6.01 -14.80
C ASP A 113 -22.29 7.46 -14.26
N PRO A 114 -21.28 8.27 -14.68
CA PRO A 114 -21.17 9.63 -14.20
C PRO A 114 -22.35 10.54 -14.56
N VAL A 115 -23.16 10.16 -15.55
CA VAL A 115 -24.38 10.90 -15.92
C VAL A 115 -25.60 10.52 -15.07
N VAL A 116 -25.51 9.50 -14.22
CA VAL A 116 -26.59 9.14 -13.29
C VAL A 116 -26.76 10.27 -12.28
N SER A 117 -27.99 10.82 -12.19
CA SER A 117 -28.31 11.92 -11.27
C SER A 117 -28.20 11.49 -9.80
N ALA A 118 -28.06 12.49 -8.90
CA ALA A 118 -28.04 12.22 -7.46
C ALA A 118 -29.30 11.48 -6.99
N ALA A 119 -30.47 11.83 -7.52
CA ALA A 119 -31.73 11.16 -7.19
C ALA A 119 -31.71 9.68 -7.59
N GLN A 120 -31.19 9.38 -8.78
CA GLN A 120 -31.04 7.99 -9.25
C GLN A 120 -30.06 7.20 -8.39
N ARG A 121 -28.98 7.82 -7.94
CA ARG A 121 -27.99 7.18 -7.04
C ARG A 121 -28.61 6.84 -5.70
N ILE A 122 -29.43 7.73 -5.14
CA ILE A 122 -30.15 7.47 -3.89
C ILE A 122 -31.10 6.29 -4.06
N LEU A 123 -31.85 6.24 -5.16
CA LEU A 123 -32.77 5.14 -5.44
C LEU A 123 -32.01 3.80 -5.55
N ILE A 124 -30.88 3.76 -6.22
CA ILE A 124 -30.03 2.57 -6.32
C ILE A 124 -29.55 2.13 -4.94
N SER A 125 -29.19 3.06 -4.07
CA SER A 125 -28.71 2.75 -2.72
C SER A 125 -29.78 2.13 -1.83
N LEU A 126 -31.08 2.36 -2.13
CA LEU A 126 -32.20 1.80 -1.37
C LEU A 126 -32.58 0.37 -1.80
N LEU A 127 -32.06 -0.11 -2.89
CA LEU A 127 -32.32 -1.46 -3.37
C LEU A 127 -31.48 -2.50 -2.61
#